data_e462a335254121f9b1e8a3277085a93f
#
_entry.id   e462a335254121f9b1e8a3277085a93f
#
_cell.length_a   1.000
_cell.length_b   1.000
_cell.length_c   1.000
_cell.angle_alpha   90.00
_cell.angle_beta   90.00
_cell.angle_gamma   90.00
#
_symmetry.space_group_name_H-M   'P 1'
#
loop_
_entity.id
_entity.type
_entity.pdbx_description
1 polymer ?
#
loop_
_entity_poly.entity_id
_entity_poly.type
_entity_poly.pdbx_seq_one_letter_code
_entity_poly.pdbx_strand_id
1 'polypeptide(L)'
;SEMCIRDRFISAHSNTRDDEYGGSLQNRLRFLREIVEAVSAVVGPERLGVRFSPLFSGTDEDRVYIGLVEEDPHHTYIEAIKVLEASGIAYVSIAEADWDNAPILPDSFREAMRSTFSGRIIYAGRYTAERGAKLVEAGLADLIAFGRPFIANPDLPQRIFNGWPLNPLREAGMYGGGEEGYIDYPTYLG
;
A
#
# COMPACT_ATOMS: atom_id res chain seq x y z
N SER A 1 -8.24 2.72 -10.10
CA SER A 1 -9.42 2.23 -9.39
C SER A 1 -9.49 0.71 -9.27
N GLU A 2 -8.84 -0.04 -10.15
CA GLU A 2 -8.80 -1.51 -10.04
C GLU A 2 -7.94 -2.02 -8.87
N MET A 3 -7.02 -1.22 -8.39
CA MET A 3 -6.18 -1.56 -7.24
C MET A 3 -6.97 -1.78 -5.94
N CYS A 4 -8.18 -1.27 -5.86
CA CYS A 4 -9.02 -1.34 -4.67
C CYS A 4 -10.12 -2.41 -4.72
N ILE A 5 -10.12 -3.33 -5.71
CA ILE A 5 -11.17 -4.35 -5.81
C ILE A 5 -11.19 -5.23 -4.56
N ARG A 6 -10.06 -5.73 -4.10
CA ARG A 6 -9.97 -6.55 -2.89
C ARG A 6 -10.44 -5.78 -1.65
N ASP A 7 -10.00 -4.53 -1.52
CA ASP A 7 -10.40 -3.66 -0.41
C ASP A 7 -11.91 -3.41 -0.39
N ARG A 8 -12.56 -3.36 -1.57
CA ARG A 8 -14.01 -3.24 -1.69
C ARG A 8 -14.77 -4.47 -1.19
N PHE A 9 -14.22 -5.67 -1.32
CA PHE A 9 -14.80 -6.86 -0.71
C PHE A 9 -14.63 -6.87 0.80
N ILE A 10 -13.53 -6.33 1.30
CA ILE A 10 -13.19 -6.30 2.73
C ILE A 10 -14.02 -5.24 3.46
N SER A 11 -14.21 -4.06 2.86
CA SER A 11 -14.95 -2.96 3.48
C SER A 11 -16.44 -3.24 3.61
N ALA A 12 -16.99 -3.08 4.82
CA ALA A 12 -18.42 -3.19 5.08
C ALA A 12 -19.23 -2.11 4.38
N HIS A 13 -18.62 -0.95 4.10
CA HIS A 13 -19.30 0.15 3.42
C HIS A 13 -19.56 -0.15 1.94
N SER A 14 -18.57 -0.73 1.24
CA SER A 14 -18.69 -1.04 -0.19
C SER A 14 -19.23 -2.43 -0.48
N ASN A 15 -19.06 -3.38 0.45
CA ASN A 15 -19.54 -4.74 0.31
C ASN A 15 -20.93 -4.88 0.97
N THR A 16 -21.97 -4.66 0.17
CA THR A 16 -23.38 -4.80 0.57
C THR A 16 -23.96 -6.18 0.23
N ARG A 17 -23.13 -7.18 -0.03
CA ARG A 17 -23.57 -8.54 -0.37
C ARG A 17 -24.20 -9.23 0.83
N ASP A 18 -25.17 -10.07 0.58
CA ASP A 18 -25.89 -10.90 1.56
C ASP A 18 -25.57 -12.41 1.45
N ASP A 19 -24.62 -12.75 0.57
CA ASP A 19 -24.11 -14.11 0.39
C ASP A 19 -22.86 -14.41 1.24
N GLU A 20 -22.22 -15.52 0.97
CA GLU A 20 -21.03 -16.00 1.67
C GLU A 20 -19.77 -15.11 1.50
N TYR A 21 -19.82 -14.06 0.69
CA TYR A 21 -18.77 -13.05 0.50
C TYR A 21 -19.10 -11.71 1.16
N GLY A 22 -20.23 -11.59 1.86
CA GLY A 22 -20.69 -10.34 2.47
C GLY A 22 -21.15 -10.51 3.94
N GLY A 23 -21.57 -9.40 4.55
CA GLY A 23 -22.01 -9.37 5.95
C GLY A 23 -20.85 -9.44 6.93
N SER A 24 -20.61 -10.56 7.57
CA SER A 24 -19.54 -10.71 8.58
C SER A 24 -18.13 -10.46 8.01
N LEU A 25 -17.22 -9.97 8.84
CA LEU A 25 -15.82 -9.76 8.43
C LEU A 25 -15.19 -11.05 7.87
N GLN A 26 -15.49 -12.20 8.47
CA GLN A 26 -15.01 -13.48 7.98
C GLN A 26 -15.46 -13.78 6.54
N ASN A 27 -16.70 -13.48 6.21
CA ASN A 27 -17.23 -13.62 4.84
C ASN A 27 -16.58 -12.60 3.88
N ARG A 28 -16.43 -11.34 4.30
CA ARG A 28 -15.78 -10.30 3.50
C ARG A 28 -14.30 -10.62 3.21
N LEU A 29 -13.63 -11.37 4.09
CA LEU A 29 -12.26 -11.85 3.89
C LEU A 29 -12.18 -13.16 3.08
N ARG A 30 -13.29 -13.82 2.77
CA ARG A 30 -13.31 -15.07 2.00
C ARG A 30 -12.68 -14.89 0.62
N PHE A 31 -13.07 -13.85 -0.12
CA PHE A 31 -12.53 -13.59 -1.45
C PHE A 31 -11.01 -13.38 -1.45
N LEU A 32 -10.50 -12.64 -0.46
CA LEU A 32 -9.06 -12.50 -0.27
C LEU A 32 -8.37 -13.86 -0.08
N ARG A 33 -8.91 -14.70 0.79
CA ARG A 33 -8.36 -16.03 1.10
C ARG A 33 -8.32 -16.91 -0.14
N GLU A 34 -9.43 -17.03 -0.85
CA GLU A 34 -9.54 -17.86 -2.03
C GLU A 34 -8.60 -17.44 -3.17
N ILE A 35 -8.44 -16.13 -3.39
CA ILE A 35 -7.47 -15.62 -4.37
C ILE A 35 -6.04 -15.97 -3.95
N VAL A 36 -5.69 -15.74 -2.68
CA VAL A 36 -4.34 -16.03 -2.17
C VAL A 36 -4.04 -17.52 -2.28
N GLU A 37 -4.98 -18.39 -1.91
CA GLU A 37 -4.85 -19.84 -2.05
C GLU A 37 -4.67 -20.26 -3.52
N ALA A 38 -5.52 -19.76 -4.42
CA ALA A 38 -5.48 -20.11 -5.84
C ALA A 38 -4.18 -19.66 -6.50
N VAL A 39 -3.72 -18.43 -6.23
CA VAL A 39 -2.47 -17.92 -6.80
C VAL A 39 -1.26 -18.62 -6.19
N SER A 40 -1.24 -18.84 -4.88
CA SER A 40 -0.16 -19.56 -4.19
C SER A 40 0.02 -20.98 -4.71
N ALA A 41 -1.08 -21.65 -5.06
CA ALA A 41 -1.02 -22.99 -5.65
C ALA A 41 -0.30 -23.03 -7.01
N VAL A 42 -0.24 -21.90 -7.73
CA VAL A 42 0.40 -21.82 -9.06
C VAL A 42 1.85 -21.34 -8.96
N VAL A 43 2.10 -20.26 -8.18
CA VAL A 43 3.41 -19.58 -8.20
C VAL A 43 4.24 -19.81 -6.95
N GLY A 44 3.66 -20.38 -5.90
CA GLY A 44 4.22 -20.49 -4.56
C GLY A 44 3.92 -19.24 -3.71
N PRO A 45 3.61 -19.40 -2.42
CA PRO A 45 3.31 -18.29 -1.53
C PRO A 45 4.50 -17.34 -1.36
N GLU A 46 5.73 -17.86 -1.42
CA GLU A 46 6.97 -17.10 -1.32
C GLU A 46 7.20 -16.10 -2.50
N ARG A 47 6.38 -16.17 -3.53
CA ARG A 47 6.39 -15.23 -4.67
C ARG A 47 5.17 -14.33 -4.74
N LEU A 48 4.29 -14.47 -3.77
CA LEU A 48 3.06 -13.68 -3.72
C LEU A 48 3.18 -12.53 -2.74
N GLY A 49 2.71 -11.37 -3.14
CA GLY A 49 2.49 -10.22 -2.28
C GLY A 49 1.10 -9.65 -2.46
N VAL A 50 0.57 -9.06 -1.41
CA VAL A 50 -0.74 -8.41 -1.43
C VAL A 50 -0.60 -6.94 -1.06
N ARG A 51 -1.30 -6.07 -1.79
CA ARG A 51 -1.36 -4.65 -1.50
C ARG A 51 -2.73 -4.27 -0.97
N PHE A 52 -2.74 -3.51 0.12
CA PHE A 52 -3.90 -2.86 0.70
C PHE A 52 -3.76 -1.34 0.68
N SER A 53 -4.90 -0.66 0.74
CA SER A 53 -4.98 0.79 0.87
C SER A 53 -5.93 1.16 2.01
N PRO A 54 -5.57 0.87 3.26
CA PRO A 54 -6.40 1.19 4.41
C PRO A 54 -6.53 2.71 4.53
N LEU A 55 -7.76 3.17 4.78
CA LEU A 55 -8.05 4.57 5.03
C LEU A 55 -8.47 4.75 6.49
N PHE A 56 -7.64 5.46 7.25
CA PHE A 56 -7.92 5.85 8.61
C PHE A 56 -8.42 7.29 8.60
N SER A 57 -9.68 7.50 8.29
CA SER A 57 -10.23 8.86 8.24
C SER A 57 -10.89 9.23 9.56
N GLY A 58 -10.64 10.46 10.01
CA GLY A 58 -11.25 11.03 11.20
C GLY A 58 -12.56 11.77 10.93
N THR A 59 -12.91 12.06 9.66
CA THR A 59 -14.08 12.85 9.28
C THR A 59 -14.85 12.20 8.14
N ASP A 60 -16.17 12.50 8.07
CA ASP A 60 -17.03 11.98 7.01
C ASP A 60 -16.67 12.55 5.62
N GLU A 61 -16.06 13.73 5.56
CA GLU A 61 -15.62 14.37 4.32
C GLU A 61 -14.45 13.63 3.69
N ASP A 62 -13.54 13.09 4.48
CA ASP A 62 -12.40 12.28 4.01
C ASP A 62 -12.83 10.92 3.46
N ARG A 63 -14.04 10.48 3.82
CA ARG A 63 -14.59 9.17 3.50
C ARG A 63 -15.06 9.04 2.05
N VAL A 64 -15.37 10.14 1.40
CA VAL A 64 -16.12 10.16 0.13
C VAL A 64 -15.25 9.78 -1.07
N TYR A 65 -13.95 9.99 -1.00
CA TYR A 65 -13.11 10.00 -2.19
C TYR A 65 -12.82 8.63 -2.82
N ILE A 66 -12.74 7.55 -2.06
CA ILE A 66 -12.38 6.23 -2.60
C ILE A 66 -13.29 5.07 -2.22
N GLY A 67 -14.33 5.32 -1.44
CA GLY A 67 -15.30 4.27 -1.05
C GLY A 67 -14.69 3.12 -0.24
N LEU A 68 -13.57 3.38 0.44
CA LEU A 68 -12.85 2.41 1.27
C LEU A 68 -13.06 2.66 2.77
N VAL A 69 -14.19 3.25 3.11
CA VAL A 69 -14.53 3.55 4.49
C VAL A 69 -14.80 2.27 5.24
N GLU A 70 -14.19 2.17 6.38
CA GLU A 70 -14.42 1.09 7.34
C GLU A 70 -14.67 1.71 8.71
N GLU A 71 -15.63 1.20 9.48
CA GLU A 71 -15.90 1.69 10.84
C GLU A 71 -14.70 1.48 11.76
N ASP A 72 -14.08 0.30 11.66
CA ASP A 72 -12.86 -0.05 12.37
C ASP A 72 -11.81 -0.57 11.38
N PRO A 73 -11.10 0.35 10.69
CA PRO A 73 -10.07 -0.04 9.73
C PRO A 73 -8.90 -0.77 10.39
N HIS A 74 -8.60 -0.43 11.64
CA HIS A 74 -7.54 -1.10 12.38
C HIS A 74 -7.84 -2.60 12.53
N HIS A 75 -8.99 -2.95 13.10
CA HIS A 75 -9.41 -4.33 13.29
C HIS A 75 -9.54 -5.06 11.94
N THR A 76 -10.25 -4.47 10.99
CA THR A 76 -10.53 -5.08 9.69
C THR A 76 -9.25 -5.45 8.94
N TYR A 77 -8.29 -4.53 8.85
CA TYR A 77 -7.04 -4.81 8.12
C TYR A 77 -6.07 -5.69 8.89
N ILE A 78 -6.06 -5.66 10.23
CA ILE A 78 -5.27 -6.63 11.00
C ILE A 78 -5.81 -8.05 10.83
N GLU A 79 -7.13 -8.26 10.79
CA GLU A 79 -7.72 -9.57 10.48
C GLU A 79 -7.37 -10.02 9.04
N ALA A 80 -7.39 -9.11 8.07
CA ALA A 80 -6.92 -9.41 6.72
C ALA A 80 -5.43 -9.84 6.70
N ILE A 81 -4.58 -9.16 7.46
CA ILE A 81 -3.16 -9.50 7.58
C ILE A 81 -2.95 -10.86 8.23
N LYS A 82 -3.77 -11.26 9.21
CA LYS A 82 -3.73 -12.61 9.79
C LYS A 82 -4.01 -13.70 8.74
N VAL A 83 -4.94 -13.46 7.82
CA VAL A 83 -5.19 -14.37 6.69
C VAL A 83 -3.94 -14.51 5.83
N LEU A 84 -3.24 -13.41 5.55
CA LEU A 84 -2.03 -13.42 4.75
C LEU A 84 -0.84 -14.08 5.44
N GLU A 85 -0.68 -13.85 6.75
CA GLU A 85 0.32 -14.54 7.58
C GLU A 85 0.12 -16.06 7.56
N ALA A 86 -1.12 -16.50 7.76
CA ALA A 86 -1.47 -17.93 7.73
C ALA A 86 -1.21 -18.56 6.35
N SER A 87 -1.26 -17.77 5.29
CA SER A 87 -0.98 -18.21 3.91
C SER A 87 0.51 -18.23 3.56
N GLY A 88 1.38 -17.68 4.40
CA GLY A 88 2.83 -17.69 4.21
C GLY A 88 3.32 -16.87 3.00
N ILE A 89 2.62 -15.83 2.62
CA ILE A 89 3.00 -14.99 1.46
C ILE A 89 4.26 -14.17 1.74
N ALA A 90 4.96 -13.76 0.68
CA ALA A 90 6.27 -13.09 0.77
C ALA A 90 6.20 -11.71 1.41
N TYR A 91 5.20 -10.90 1.06
CA TYR A 91 5.12 -9.53 1.54
C TYR A 91 3.71 -8.94 1.52
N VAL A 92 3.53 -7.94 2.35
CA VAL A 92 2.36 -7.04 2.32
C VAL A 92 2.82 -5.63 1.97
N SER A 93 2.14 -5.00 1.04
CA SER A 93 2.36 -3.61 0.68
C SER A 93 1.19 -2.76 1.13
N ILE A 94 1.45 -1.70 1.86
CA ILE A 94 0.45 -0.74 2.29
C ILE A 94 0.62 0.56 1.50
N ALA A 95 -0.40 0.92 0.73
CA ALA A 95 -0.49 2.24 0.15
C ALA A 95 -1.20 3.15 1.14
N GLU A 96 -0.46 4.05 1.75
CA GLU A 96 -1.06 5.18 2.44
C GLU A 96 -1.73 6.07 1.38
N ALA A 97 -2.96 6.51 1.63
CA ALA A 97 -3.63 7.41 0.72
C ALA A 97 -2.78 8.69 0.61
N ASP A 98 -2.39 9.06 -0.60
CA ASP A 98 -1.28 9.98 -0.86
C ASP A 98 -1.73 11.27 -1.55
N TRP A 99 -3.01 11.42 -1.78
CA TRP A 99 -3.57 12.63 -2.39
C TRP A 99 -4.07 13.57 -1.31
N ASP A 100 -3.41 14.67 -1.29
CA ASP A 100 -3.72 15.96 -0.67
C ASP A 100 -4.08 15.97 0.83
N ASN A 101 -5.13 15.34 1.29
CA ASN A 101 -5.60 15.41 2.68
C ASN A 101 -5.76 14.06 3.37
N ALA A 102 -5.23 12.99 2.80
CA ALA A 102 -5.38 11.68 3.40
C ALA A 102 -4.67 11.60 4.76
N PRO A 103 -5.33 11.03 5.75
CA PRO A 103 -4.75 10.88 7.07
C PRO A 103 -3.55 9.93 7.02
N ILE A 104 -2.55 10.25 7.82
CA ILE A 104 -1.37 9.39 8.01
C ILE A 104 -1.80 8.14 8.76
N LEU A 105 -1.27 6.98 8.35
CA LEU A 105 -1.45 5.74 9.11
C LEU A 105 -0.99 5.91 10.56
N PRO A 106 -1.80 5.50 11.54
CA PRO A 106 -1.39 5.51 12.94
C PRO A 106 -0.20 4.59 13.19
N ASP A 107 0.73 5.00 14.06
CA ASP A 107 1.86 4.14 14.43
C ASP A 107 1.40 2.87 15.15
N SER A 108 0.31 2.93 15.93
CA SER A 108 -0.31 1.76 16.53
C SER A 108 -0.74 0.70 15.51
N PHE A 109 -1.17 1.12 14.31
CA PHE A 109 -1.47 0.18 13.24
C PHE A 109 -0.20 -0.45 12.66
N ARG A 110 0.87 0.34 12.47
CA ARG A 110 2.16 -0.19 12.00
C ARG A 110 2.76 -1.21 12.97
N GLU A 111 2.68 -0.92 14.27
CA GLU A 111 3.12 -1.84 15.34
C GLU A 111 2.29 -3.13 15.35
N ALA A 112 0.96 -3.01 15.28
CA ALA A 112 0.06 -4.17 15.21
C ALA A 112 0.31 -5.01 13.94
N MET A 113 0.53 -4.36 12.80
CA MET A 113 0.84 -5.02 11.54
C MET A 113 2.19 -5.76 11.64
N ARG A 114 3.24 -5.12 12.21
CA ARG A 114 4.55 -5.75 12.38
C ARG A 114 4.50 -6.96 13.33
N SER A 115 3.72 -6.85 14.41
CA SER A 115 3.55 -7.96 15.35
C SER A 115 2.71 -9.13 14.79
N THR A 116 1.88 -8.85 13.79
CA THR A 116 0.99 -9.84 13.16
C THR A 116 1.63 -10.54 11.96
N PHE A 117 2.46 -9.84 11.19
CA PHE A 117 3.01 -10.34 9.92
C PHE A 117 4.52 -10.52 10.00
N SER A 118 5.00 -11.74 9.82
CA SER A 118 6.42 -12.11 9.88
C SER A 118 7.17 -11.84 8.56
N GLY A 119 6.46 -11.75 7.44
CA GLY A 119 7.02 -11.47 6.13
C GLY A 119 7.46 -10.02 5.94
N ARG A 120 7.73 -9.63 4.69
CA ARG A 120 8.19 -8.27 4.39
C ARG A 120 7.06 -7.28 4.35
N ILE A 121 7.26 -6.11 4.97
CA ILE A 121 6.31 -5.00 4.98
C ILE A 121 6.85 -3.85 4.14
N ILE A 122 6.05 -3.41 3.17
CA ILE A 122 6.38 -2.33 2.26
C ILE A 122 5.37 -1.20 2.46
N TYR A 123 5.82 0.00 2.76
CA TYR A 123 4.95 1.18 2.76
C TYR A 123 5.19 2.04 1.52
N ALA A 124 4.10 2.53 0.96
CA ALA A 124 4.09 3.51 -0.12
C ALA A 124 3.20 4.69 0.27
N GLY A 125 3.63 5.90 -0.05
CA GLY A 125 2.89 7.11 0.28
C GLY A 125 3.78 8.35 0.16
N ARG A 126 3.51 9.38 0.98
CA ARG A 126 4.33 10.60 1.04
C ARG A 126 5.59 10.40 1.87
N TYR A 127 6.41 9.45 1.47
CA TYR A 127 7.68 9.19 2.13
C TYR A 127 8.79 10.07 1.56
N THR A 128 9.52 10.72 2.47
CA THR A 128 10.88 11.20 2.20
C THR A 128 11.87 10.10 2.56
N ALA A 129 13.12 10.23 2.10
CA ALA A 129 14.18 9.30 2.47
C ALA A 129 14.34 9.18 4.00
N GLU A 130 14.31 10.32 4.71
CA GLU A 130 14.47 10.38 6.17
C GLU A 130 13.28 9.72 6.90
N ARG A 131 12.03 10.01 6.46
CA ARG A 131 10.84 9.39 7.07
C ARG A 131 10.85 7.88 6.84
N GLY A 132 11.24 7.45 5.64
CA GLY A 132 11.37 6.04 5.30
C GLY A 132 12.44 5.33 6.12
N ALA A 133 13.62 5.94 6.24
CA ALA A 133 14.72 5.40 7.05
C ALA A 133 14.32 5.18 8.51
N LYS A 134 13.63 6.14 9.13
CA LYS A 134 13.13 6.00 10.51
C LYS A 134 12.21 4.81 10.72
N LEU A 135 11.33 4.50 9.77
CA LEU A 135 10.45 3.34 9.87
C LEU A 135 11.22 2.02 9.72
N VAL A 136 12.21 1.99 8.84
CA VAL A 136 13.07 0.81 8.66
C VAL A 136 13.95 0.59 9.90
N GLU A 137 14.56 1.64 10.43
CA GLU A 137 15.36 1.60 11.66
C GLU A 137 14.55 1.16 12.88
N ALA A 138 13.29 1.60 12.96
CA ALA A 138 12.35 1.17 14.00
C ALA A 138 11.84 -0.28 13.82
N GLY A 139 12.20 -0.95 12.72
CA GLY A 139 11.73 -2.31 12.42
C GLY A 139 10.26 -2.39 12.00
N LEU A 140 9.61 -1.25 11.76
CA LEU A 140 8.19 -1.19 11.36
C LEU A 140 7.98 -1.38 9.85
N ALA A 141 9.03 -1.21 9.07
CA ALA A 141 9.05 -1.45 7.62
C ALA A 141 10.30 -2.24 7.23
N ASP A 142 10.20 -3.03 6.18
CA ASP A 142 11.37 -3.63 5.52
C ASP A 142 11.78 -2.81 4.28
N LEU A 143 10.81 -2.20 3.60
CA LEU A 143 11.02 -1.45 2.37
C LEU A 143 10.07 -0.24 2.30
N ILE A 144 10.53 0.78 1.58
CA ILE A 144 9.71 1.94 1.21
C ILE A 144 9.62 2.02 -0.31
N ALA A 145 8.40 2.13 -0.82
CA ALA A 145 8.15 2.30 -2.24
C ALA A 145 7.94 3.79 -2.57
N PHE A 146 8.70 4.26 -3.56
CA PHE A 146 8.60 5.61 -4.09
C PHE A 146 7.97 5.57 -5.50
N GLY A 147 6.87 6.28 -5.70
CA GLY A 147 6.23 6.41 -7.01
C GLY A 147 6.76 7.62 -7.78
N ARG A 148 6.13 8.77 -7.61
CA ARG A 148 6.47 10.02 -8.32
C ARG A 148 7.96 10.42 -8.24
N PRO A 149 8.62 10.31 -7.08
CA PRO A 149 10.06 10.57 -7.03
C PRO A 149 10.88 9.66 -7.94
N PHE A 150 10.46 8.40 -8.11
CA PHE A 150 11.19 7.45 -8.98
C PHE A 150 10.96 7.74 -10.47
N ILE A 151 9.79 8.26 -10.86
CA ILE A 151 9.54 8.73 -12.23
C ILE A 151 10.51 9.84 -12.58
N ALA A 152 10.65 10.84 -11.70
CA ALA A 152 11.52 12.00 -11.95
C ALA A 152 13.03 11.73 -11.78
N ASN A 153 13.39 10.63 -11.14
CA ASN A 153 14.79 10.30 -10.82
C ASN A 153 15.06 8.82 -11.11
N PRO A 154 15.50 8.45 -12.31
CA PRO A 154 15.80 7.06 -12.67
C PRO A 154 16.90 6.46 -11.79
N ASP A 155 17.74 7.28 -11.19
CA ASP A 155 18.81 6.96 -10.25
C ASP A 155 18.47 7.30 -8.79
N LEU A 156 17.19 7.30 -8.42
CA LEU A 156 16.70 7.71 -7.09
C LEU A 156 17.46 7.06 -5.92
N PRO A 157 17.77 5.75 -5.92
CA PRO A 157 18.54 5.15 -4.83
C PRO A 157 19.91 5.78 -4.64
N GLN A 158 20.62 6.05 -5.73
CA GLN A 158 21.95 6.70 -5.68
C GLN A 158 21.83 8.14 -5.19
N ARG A 159 20.79 8.87 -5.62
CA ARG A 159 20.56 10.25 -5.14
C ARG A 159 20.28 10.27 -3.64
N ILE A 160 19.44 9.37 -3.15
CA ILE A 160 19.16 9.25 -1.72
C ILE A 160 20.43 8.91 -0.94
N PHE A 161 21.19 7.90 -1.41
CA PHE A 161 22.40 7.45 -0.72
C PHE A 161 23.48 8.53 -0.63
N ASN A 162 23.65 9.31 -1.69
CA ASN A 162 24.69 10.36 -1.76
C ASN A 162 24.20 11.75 -1.34
N GLY A 163 22.92 11.91 -1.00
CA GLY A 163 22.36 13.23 -0.69
C GLY A 163 22.30 14.17 -1.90
N TRP A 164 22.20 13.63 -3.12
CA TRP A 164 22.14 14.44 -4.33
C TRP A 164 20.75 15.07 -4.52
N PRO A 165 20.67 16.24 -5.18
CA PRO A 165 19.40 16.88 -5.44
C PRO A 165 18.49 16.05 -6.34
N LEU A 166 17.19 16.06 -6.05
CA LEU A 166 16.19 15.41 -6.88
C LEU A 166 15.76 16.31 -8.04
N ASN A 167 15.49 15.69 -9.20
CA ASN A 167 14.84 16.38 -10.29
C ASN A 167 13.41 16.80 -9.89
N PRO A 168 12.95 17.99 -10.29
CA PRO A 168 11.56 18.38 -10.09
C PRO A 168 10.65 17.51 -10.95
N LEU A 169 9.54 17.10 -10.38
CA LEU A 169 8.52 16.34 -11.11
C LEU A 169 7.79 17.26 -12.10
N ARG A 170 7.67 16.83 -13.34
CA ARG A 170 6.78 17.45 -14.34
C ARG A 170 5.41 16.79 -14.25
N GLU A 171 4.37 17.54 -13.91
CA GLU A 171 3.02 17.00 -13.78
C GLU A 171 2.43 16.60 -15.13
N ALA A 172 2.74 17.37 -16.18
CA ALA A 172 2.33 17.04 -17.53
C ALA A 172 3.08 15.79 -18.05
N GLY A 173 2.35 14.82 -18.57
CA GLY A 173 2.90 13.61 -19.16
C GLY A 173 3.18 12.45 -18.18
N MET A 174 3.06 12.66 -16.88
CA MET A 174 3.41 11.66 -15.86
C MET A 174 2.59 10.35 -15.95
N TYR A 175 1.32 10.43 -16.37
CA TYR A 175 0.40 9.29 -16.43
C TYR A 175 -0.24 9.10 -17.82
N GLY A 176 0.27 9.73 -18.84
CA GLY A 176 -0.28 9.64 -20.19
C GLY A 176 0.52 10.48 -21.18
N GLY A 177 0.38 10.18 -22.45
CA GLY A 177 1.14 10.83 -23.51
C GLY A 177 2.22 9.91 -24.08
N GLY A 178 3.40 10.41 -24.32
CA GLY A 178 4.54 9.67 -24.86
C GLY A 178 5.66 9.49 -23.86
N GLU A 179 6.86 9.62 -24.35
CA GLU A 179 8.10 9.48 -23.59
C GLU A 179 8.37 10.70 -22.69
N GLU A 180 7.90 11.87 -23.13
CA GLU A 180 8.11 13.13 -22.44
C GLU A 180 7.46 13.15 -21.07
N GLY A 181 8.24 13.48 -20.05
CA GLY A 181 7.77 13.54 -18.66
C GLY A 181 7.67 12.17 -17.97
N TYR A 182 8.02 11.08 -18.67
CA TYR A 182 7.94 9.73 -18.15
C TYR A 182 9.31 8.99 -18.14
N ILE A 183 10.03 8.99 -19.25
CA ILE A 183 11.31 8.26 -19.37
C ILE A 183 12.49 9.16 -19.78
N ASP A 184 12.30 10.46 -19.91
CA ASP A 184 13.29 11.44 -20.38
C ASP A 184 13.95 12.25 -19.26
N TYR A 185 13.81 11.82 -18.02
CA TYR A 185 14.49 12.47 -16.90
C TYR A 185 15.97 12.10 -16.86
N PRO A 186 16.85 13.09 -16.64
CA PRO A 186 18.28 12.82 -16.58
C PRO A 186 18.68 12.17 -15.25
N THR A 187 19.71 11.32 -15.31
CA THR A 187 20.47 10.92 -14.13
C THR A 187 21.29 12.09 -13.60
N TYR A 188 21.72 12.01 -12.35
CA TYR A 188 22.63 13.00 -11.77
C TYR A 188 24.04 12.78 -12.35
N LEU A 189 24.47 13.75 -13.14
CA LEU A 189 25.86 13.83 -13.60
C LEU A 189 26.55 14.80 -12.62
N GLY A 190 27.30 14.25 -11.68
CA GLY A 190 28.10 15.01 -10.73
C GLY A 190 29.19 15.86 -11.36
#